data_161f26e0901636f37907206f407ffcff
#
_entry.id   161f26e0901636f37907206f407ffcff
#
_cell.length_a   1.000
_cell.length_b   1.000
_cell.length_c   1.000
_cell.angle_alpha   90.00
_cell.angle_beta   90.00
_cell.angle_gamma   90.00
#
_symmetry.space_group_name_H-M   'P 1'
#
loop_
_entity.id
_entity.type
_entity.pdbx_description
1 polymer ?
#
loop_
_entity_poly.entity_id
_entity_poly.type
_entity_poly.pdbx_seq_one_letter_code
_entity_poly.pdbx_strand_id
1 'polypeptide(L)'
;CLGRVIETKAFTVAKVTQIDLLSDIQTSLENAFVEGQSYESWVKELKPTLQKAGWLGKNVEVINPKTNEKKMIEVGARRLKTIFYTNARTAYAQSEARAGYKLPLSEYIRYVAILDNRTRHTHAQMHGKIAHRKDKFWEKNYPPNGWNCRCAVEFISKDEMIGQGFKEMSEIEKTLNFAEKDWDYDTRNLEKNDNGLQLIIENKLKRLAKNQSAREALSTVKKQLKEGRQAWETIKQLKSAKEQVVLPLCKMPDDLKSFLKNEAENFEMGARELQKHLDKHKEVSAFDYALAPYFLHSDKLEIWQDEDIKNPNKYLAVSKLGVWYMMSVKSLAGEKKVFFESLVHSSKKESLTKHKFKIWSRDETQRK
;
A
#
# COMPACT_ATOMS: atom_id res chain seq x y z
N CYS A 1 -12.27 10.48 13.08
CA CYS A 1 -11.00 11.19 12.78
C CYS A 1 -9.77 10.27 12.77
N LEU A 2 -9.68 9.27 13.68
CA LEU A 2 -8.55 8.32 13.73
C LEU A 2 -8.47 7.40 12.50
N GLY A 3 -9.60 6.93 11.96
CA GLY A 3 -9.62 6.05 10.79
C GLY A 3 -8.95 6.65 9.54
N ARG A 4 -9.15 7.96 9.25
CA ARG A 4 -8.48 8.64 8.13
C ARG A 4 -6.97 8.80 8.30
N VAL A 5 -6.49 8.73 9.52
CA VAL A 5 -5.07 8.93 9.83
C VAL A 5 -4.24 7.71 9.42
N ILE A 6 -4.84 6.52 9.45
CA ILE A 6 -4.16 5.26 9.16
C ILE A 6 -4.12 4.94 7.66
N GLU A 7 -4.96 5.61 6.85
CA GLU A 7 -4.94 5.50 5.38
C GLU A 7 -3.65 6.04 4.74
N THR A 8 -2.78 6.68 5.53
CA THR A 8 -1.58 7.35 5.06
C THR A 8 -0.30 6.57 5.37
N LYS A 9 0.87 7.08 5.00
CA LYS A 9 2.22 6.51 5.23
C LYS A 9 2.54 6.12 6.69
N ALA A 10 1.69 6.48 7.63
CA ALA A 10 1.80 6.10 9.03
C ALA A 10 1.72 4.59 9.26
N PHE A 11 1.12 3.86 8.32
CA PHE A 11 1.01 2.42 8.45
C PHE A 11 2.36 1.74 8.23
N THR A 12 2.84 1.10 9.29
CA THR A 12 4.12 0.40 9.30
C THR A 12 3.94 -1.02 9.80
N VAL A 13 4.38 -1.99 9.00
CA VAL A 13 4.41 -3.39 9.38
C VAL A 13 5.82 -3.95 9.17
N ALA A 14 6.44 -4.32 10.27
CA ALA A 14 7.82 -4.82 10.26
C ALA A 14 7.93 -6.09 9.43
N LYS A 15 8.67 -6.00 8.30
CA LYS A 15 9.10 -7.15 7.48
C LYS A 15 7.99 -7.98 6.83
N VAL A 16 6.80 -7.42 6.61
CA VAL A 16 5.77 -8.07 5.79
C VAL A 16 5.99 -7.72 4.32
N THR A 17 6.01 -8.72 3.46
CA THR A 17 6.28 -8.58 2.02
C THR A 17 5.06 -8.82 1.15
N GLN A 18 4.03 -9.49 1.69
CA GLN A 18 2.77 -9.75 0.98
C GLN A 18 1.84 -8.54 1.12
N ILE A 19 1.48 -7.93 -0.01
CA ILE A 19 0.71 -6.68 -0.03
C ILE A 19 -0.73 -6.89 0.47
N ASP A 20 -1.33 -8.03 0.16
CA ASP A 20 -2.70 -8.34 0.63
C ASP A 20 -2.75 -8.46 2.14
N LEU A 21 -1.77 -9.16 2.71
CA LEU A 21 -1.68 -9.29 4.16
C LEU A 21 -1.41 -7.94 4.83
N LEU A 22 -0.62 -7.06 4.19
CA LEU A 22 -0.43 -5.68 4.64
C LEU A 22 -1.76 -4.93 4.65
N SER A 23 -2.56 -5.05 3.59
CA SER A 23 -3.87 -4.42 3.49
C SER A 23 -4.85 -4.96 4.53
N ASP A 24 -4.87 -6.28 4.74
CA ASP A 24 -5.75 -6.91 5.73
C ASP A 24 -5.40 -6.47 7.16
N ILE A 25 -4.09 -6.39 7.49
CA ILE A 25 -3.62 -5.89 8.79
C ILE A 25 -3.96 -4.40 8.93
N GLN A 26 -3.78 -3.60 7.89
CA GLN A 26 -4.10 -2.17 7.90
C GLN A 26 -5.59 -1.96 8.17
N THR A 27 -6.47 -2.58 7.39
CA THR A 27 -7.93 -2.46 7.55
C THR A 27 -8.37 -2.93 8.94
N SER A 28 -7.81 -4.03 9.44
CA SER A 28 -8.09 -4.53 10.78
C SER A 28 -7.67 -3.55 11.88
N LEU A 29 -6.52 -2.87 11.73
CA LEU A 29 -6.06 -1.84 12.67
C LEU A 29 -6.95 -0.58 12.61
N GLU A 30 -7.36 -0.15 11.40
CA GLU A 30 -8.26 0.98 11.22
C GLU A 30 -9.57 0.76 11.97
N ASN A 31 -10.17 -0.42 11.79
CA ASN A 31 -11.40 -0.80 12.49
C ASN A 31 -11.19 -0.83 14.02
N ALA A 32 -10.11 -1.47 14.48
CA ALA A 32 -9.80 -1.56 15.90
C ALA A 32 -9.64 -0.20 16.56
N PHE A 33 -9.03 0.77 15.86
CA PHE A 33 -8.84 2.11 16.42
C PHE A 33 -10.12 2.96 16.37
N VAL A 34 -10.95 2.79 15.35
CA VAL A 34 -12.27 3.44 15.26
C VAL A 34 -13.20 2.94 16.37
N GLU A 35 -13.15 1.64 16.64
CA GLU A 35 -13.99 0.97 17.66
C GLU A 35 -13.39 1.05 19.07
N GLY A 36 -12.16 1.57 19.24
CA GLY A 36 -11.50 1.64 20.53
C GLY A 36 -11.08 0.28 21.10
N GLN A 37 -10.84 -0.72 20.23
CA GLN A 37 -10.47 -2.07 20.65
C GLN A 37 -9.13 -2.12 21.37
N SER A 38 -9.01 -3.04 22.34
CA SER A 38 -7.74 -3.39 22.94
C SER A 38 -6.86 -4.22 21.99
N TYR A 39 -5.56 -4.29 22.30
CA TYR A 39 -4.63 -5.18 21.57
C TYR A 39 -5.10 -6.64 21.56
N GLU A 40 -5.60 -7.11 22.68
CA GLU A 40 -6.06 -8.49 22.88
C GLU A 40 -7.28 -8.80 21.99
N SER A 41 -8.25 -7.88 21.96
CA SER A 41 -9.44 -7.99 21.10
C SER A 41 -9.04 -7.98 19.61
N TRP A 42 -8.23 -7.03 19.22
CA TRP A 42 -7.72 -6.92 17.86
C TRP A 42 -6.99 -8.19 17.39
N VAL A 43 -6.08 -8.75 18.22
CA VAL A 43 -5.35 -9.97 17.86
C VAL A 43 -6.30 -11.17 17.73
N LYS A 44 -7.31 -11.27 18.59
CA LYS A 44 -8.31 -12.35 18.52
C LYS A 44 -9.05 -12.33 17.17
N GLU A 45 -9.42 -11.16 16.68
CA GLU A 45 -10.12 -11.00 15.40
C GLU A 45 -9.19 -11.19 14.20
N LEU A 46 -7.95 -10.68 14.27
CA LEU A 46 -6.99 -10.79 13.17
C LEU A 46 -6.41 -12.20 13.01
N LYS A 47 -6.34 -12.99 14.10
CA LYS A 47 -5.69 -14.30 14.13
C LYS A 47 -6.18 -15.28 13.04
N PRO A 48 -7.49 -15.44 12.75
CA PRO A 48 -7.96 -16.31 11.68
C PRO A 48 -7.43 -15.89 10.30
N THR A 49 -7.40 -14.59 10.01
CA THR A 49 -6.85 -14.04 8.75
C THR A 49 -5.37 -14.39 8.60
N LEU A 50 -4.59 -14.18 9.67
CA LEU A 50 -3.16 -14.52 9.69
C LEU A 50 -2.91 -16.02 9.54
N GLN A 51 -3.76 -16.85 10.14
CA GLN A 51 -3.67 -18.33 10.01
C GLN A 51 -4.00 -18.77 8.58
N LYS A 52 -5.07 -18.23 7.98
CA LYS A 52 -5.46 -18.51 6.59
C LYS A 52 -4.36 -18.10 5.61
N ALA A 53 -3.70 -16.99 5.84
CA ALA A 53 -2.55 -16.51 5.06
C ALA A 53 -1.25 -17.28 5.33
N GLY A 54 -1.25 -18.24 6.26
CA GLY A 54 -0.06 -19.02 6.64
C GLY A 54 1.02 -18.21 7.37
N TRP A 55 0.65 -17.03 7.92
CA TRP A 55 1.59 -16.08 8.51
C TRP A 55 1.76 -16.22 10.03
N LEU A 56 0.81 -16.85 10.72
CA LEU A 56 0.84 -17.01 12.18
C LEU A 56 1.44 -18.36 12.57
N GLY A 57 2.43 -18.36 13.46
CA GLY A 57 3.01 -19.57 14.05
C GLY A 57 3.86 -20.43 13.11
N LYS A 58 4.20 -19.89 11.91
CA LYS A 58 5.14 -20.51 10.98
C LYS A 58 6.31 -19.59 10.72
N ASN A 59 7.47 -20.17 10.45
CA ASN A 59 8.60 -19.42 9.92
C ASN A 59 8.24 -18.90 8.51
N VAL A 60 8.06 -17.60 8.38
CA VAL A 60 7.80 -16.93 7.09
C VAL A 60 9.14 -16.58 6.48
N GLU A 61 9.36 -16.99 5.22
CA GLU A 61 10.53 -16.60 4.48
C GLU A 61 10.47 -15.10 4.15
N VAL A 62 11.45 -14.36 4.62
CA VAL A 62 11.61 -12.93 4.31
C VAL A 62 12.93 -12.72 3.61
N ILE A 63 12.87 -12.09 2.45
CA ILE A 63 14.07 -11.73 1.69
C ILE A 63 14.59 -10.38 2.21
N ASN A 64 15.84 -10.33 2.65
CA ASN A 64 16.50 -9.08 2.95
C ASN A 64 16.66 -8.29 1.64
N PRO A 65 16.03 -7.11 1.49
CA PRO A 65 16.05 -6.38 0.22
C PRO A 65 17.44 -5.83 -0.16
N LYS A 66 18.38 -5.79 0.79
CA LYS A 66 19.73 -5.27 0.55
C LYS A 66 20.71 -6.35 0.18
N THR A 67 20.64 -7.50 0.86
CA THR A 67 21.59 -8.60 0.68
C THR A 67 21.03 -9.73 -0.18
N ASN A 68 19.74 -9.69 -0.50
CA ASN A 68 18.99 -10.77 -1.16
C ASN A 68 18.99 -12.10 -0.39
N GLU A 69 19.41 -12.06 0.88
CA GLU A 69 19.43 -13.23 1.74
C GLU A 69 18.03 -13.58 2.22
N LYS A 70 17.72 -14.86 2.18
CA LYS A 70 16.49 -15.42 2.71
C LYS A 70 16.64 -15.65 4.21
N LYS A 71 15.72 -15.09 4.99
CA LYS A 71 15.66 -15.30 6.43
C LYS A 71 14.28 -15.78 6.85
N MET A 72 14.26 -16.91 7.57
CA MET A 72 13.02 -17.36 8.19
C MET A 72 12.75 -16.52 9.44
N ILE A 73 11.54 -15.99 9.56
CA ILE A 73 11.11 -15.24 10.74
C ILE A 73 9.82 -15.80 11.29
N GLU A 74 9.78 -15.98 12.58
CA GLU A 74 8.56 -16.33 13.29
C GLU A 74 7.69 -15.08 13.48
N VAL A 75 6.42 -15.19 13.14
CA VAL A 75 5.44 -14.14 13.41
C VAL A 75 4.63 -14.51 14.64
N GLY A 76 5.13 -14.04 15.77
CA GLY A 76 4.51 -14.28 17.08
C GLY A 76 3.87 -13.03 17.69
N ALA A 77 3.30 -13.19 18.88
CA ALA A 77 2.61 -12.16 19.64
C ALA A 77 3.44 -10.87 19.84
N ARG A 78 4.75 -11.00 20.04
CA ARG A 78 5.67 -9.85 20.20
C ARG A 78 5.65 -8.94 18.97
N ARG A 79 5.61 -9.49 17.77
CA ARG A 79 5.57 -8.72 16.52
C ARG A 79 4.23 -8.05 16.33
N LEU A 80 3.12 -8.76 16.54
CA LEU A 80 1.78 -8.18 16.50
C LEU A 80 1.64 -7.03 17.49
N LYS A 81 2.19 -7.20 18.70
CA LYS A 81 2.25 -6.14 19.71
C LYS A 81 3.01 -4.90 19.22
N THR A 82 4.16 -5.09 18.59
CA THR A 82 4.94 -3.99 18.01
C THR A 82 4.16 -3.29 16.89
N ILE A 83 3.49 -4.03 16.00
CA ILE A 83 2.67 -3.47 14.92
C ILE A 83 1.55 -2.62 15.52
N PHE A 84 0.76 -3.18 16.43
CA PHE A 84 -0.38 -2.48 17.04
C PHE A 84 0.03 -1.18 17.72
N TYR A 85 0.94 -1.25 18.68
CA TYR A 85 1.32 -0.08 19.47
C TYR A 85 2.10 0.98 18.69
N THR A 86 2.91 0.57 17.70
CA THR A 86 3.60 1.53 16.85
C THR A 86 2.63 2.31 15.99
N ASN A 87 1.67 1.63 15.35
CA ASN A 87 0.67 2.30 14.52
C ASN A 87 -0.30 3.14 15.37
N ALA A 88 -0.72 2.65 16.54
CA ALA A 88 -1.55 3.43 17.47
C ALA A 88 -0.86 4.73 17.87
N ARG A 89 0.42 4.70 18.24
CA ARG A 89 1.20 5.87 18.59
C ARG A 89 1.39 6.84 17.44
N THR A 90 1.64 6.32 16.24
CA THR A 90 1.76 7.16 15.06
C THR A 90 0.43 7.87 14.75
N ALA A 91 -0.69 7.15 14.81
CA ALA A 91 -2.02 7.73 14.63
C ALA A 91 -2.35 8.79 15.70
N TYR A 92 -1.99 8.52 16.94
CA TYR A 92 -2.15 9.46 18.05
C TYR A 92 -1.32 10.74 17.83
N ALA A 93 -0.02 10.59 17.53
CA ALA A 93 0.89 11.72 17.28
C ALA A 93 0.42 12.60 16.09
N GLN A 94 -0.15 12.00 15.07
CA GLN A 94 -0.74 12.72 13.94
C GLN A 94 -2.00 13.52 14.34
N SER A 95 -2.84 12.92 15.18
CA SER A 95 -4.03 13.61 15.70
C SER A 95 -3.64 14.78 16.60
N GLU A 96 -2.62 14.58 17.42
CA GLU A 96 -2.03 15.62 18.28
C GLU A 96 -1.42 16.75 17.45
N ALA A 97 -0.66 16.44 16.40
CA ALA A 97 -0.15 17.44 15.47
C ALA A 97 -1.28 18.26 14.85
N ARG A 98 -2.33 17.61 14.31
CA ARG A 98 -3.47 18.32 13.72
C ARG A 98 -4.18 19.25 14.69
N ALA A 99 -4.32 18.83 15.94
CA ALA A 99 -4.90 19.66 16.99
C ALA A 99 -3.99 20.84 17.33
N GLY A 100 -2.70 20.56 17.60
CA GLY A 100 -1.72 21.56 17.99
C GLY A 100 -1.47 22.65 16.93
N TYR A 101 -1.44 22.25 15.64
CA TYR A 101 -1.29 23.22 14.54
C TYR A 101 -2.51 24.14 14.36
N LYS A 102 -3.67 23.82 14.93
CA LYS A 102 -4.85 24.68 14.96
C LYS A 102 -4.85 25.69 16.09
N LEU A 103 -3.98 25.51 17.10
CA LEU A 103 -3.87 26.43 18.22
C LEU A 103 -3.16 27.71 17.76
N PRO A 104 -3.80 28.89 17.84
CA PRO A 104 -3.26 30.11 17.22
C PRO A 104 -1.99 30.62 17.91
N LEU A 105 -1.86 30.44 19.22
CA LEU A 105 -0.75 30.96 20.03
C LEU A 105 0.40 29.95 20.23
N SER A 106 0.27 28.72 19.75
CA SER A 106 1.30 27.68 19.93
C SER A 106 2.32 27.73 18.79
N GLU A 107 3.28 28.63 18.89
CA GLU A 107 4.27 28.87 17.83
C GLU A 107 5.42 27.87 17.86
N TYR A 108 5.68 27.22 18.99
CA TYR A 108 6.81 26.33 19.22
C TYR A 108 6.34 24.92 19.55
N ILE A 109 7.22 23.97 19.27
CA ILE A 109 7.05 22.56 19.63
C ILE A 109 8.24 22.16 20.49
N ARG A 110 7.95 21.50 21.60
CA ARG A 110 8.93 20.93 22.53
C ARG A 110 8.89 19.41 22.44
N TYR A 111 10.03 18.77 22.25
CA TYR A 111 10.13 17.31 22.24
C TYR A 111 10.11 16.75 23.65
N VAL A 112 9.29 15.71 23.89
CA VAL A 112 9.14 15.06 25.19
C VAL A 112 9.46 13.58 25.08
N ALA A 113 10.55 13.16 25.69
CA ALA A 113 10.90 11.75 25.82
C ALA A 113 10.54 11.22 27.21
N ILE A 114 10.12 9.96 27.28
CA ILE A 114 10.01 9.25 28.56
C ILE A 114 11.43 8.83 28.97
N LEU A 115 11.97 9.47 30.03
CA LEU A 115 13.35 9.26 30.46
C LEU A 115 13.48 8.02 31.35
N ASP A 116 13.27 6.83 30.77
CA ASP A 116 13.48 5.56 31.46
C ASP A 116 14.53 4.70 30.73
N ASN A 117 14.90 3.54 31.30
CA ASN A 117 15.91 2.63 30.77
C ASN A 117 15.55 1.98 29.42
N ARG A 118 14.31 2.16 28.92
CA ARG A 118 13.85 1.68 27.61
C ARG A 118 13.91 2.75 26.54
N THR A 119 14.18 4.00 26.91
CA THR A 119 14.30 5.10 25.95
C THR A 119 15.69 5.10 25.35
N ARG A 120 15.76 5.16 24.03
CA ARG A 120 17.04 5.21 23.31
C ARG A 120 17.79 6.47 23.66
N HIS A 121 19.11 6.37 23.73
CA HIS A 121 19.98 7.50 24.06
C HIS A 121 19.74 8.72 23.15
N THR A 122 19.63 8.48 21.83
CA THR A 122 19.34 9.55 20.84
C THR A 122 18.01 10.23 21.10
N HIS A 123 16.96 9.48 21.49
CA HIS A 123 15.67 10.05 21.83
C HIS A 123 15.69 10.79 23.19
N ALA A 124 16.45 10.29 24.16
CA ALA A 124 16.62 10.96 25.43
C ALA A 124 17.32 12.32 25.27
N GLN A 125 18.32 12.43 24.39
CA GLN A 125 18.98 13.69 24.05
C GLN A 125 18.06 14.74 23.44
N MET A 126 16.95 14.31 22.86
CA MET A 126 15.92 15.21 22.31
C MET A 126 15.00 15.81 23.37
N HIS A 127 14.95 15.23 24.57
CA HIS A 127 14.06 15.71 25.61
C HIS A 127 14.29 17.20 25.91
N GLY A 128 13.23 17.97 25.90
CA GLY A 128 13.28 19.42 26.16
C GLY A 128 13.76 20.26 24.96
N LYS A 129 14.17 19.68 23.85
CA LYS A 129 14.54 20.44 22.64
C LYS A 129 13.32 21.13 22.06
N ILE A 130 13.49 22.41 21.69
CA ILE A 130 12.42 23.28 21.20
C ILE A 130 12.83 23.90 19.87
N ALA A 131 11.91 23.89 18.93
CA ALA A 131 12.02 24.64 17.67
C ALA A 131 10.66 25.21 17.27
N HIS A 132 10.68 26.26 16.46
CA HIS A 132 9.45 26.83 15.91
C HIS A 132 8.68 25.76 15.13
N ARG A 133 7.35 25.74 15.24
CA ARG A 133 6.50 24.68 14.63
C ARG A 133 6.62 24.55 13.11
N LYS A 134 7.06 25.60 12.41
CA LYS A 134 7.30 25.60 10.96
C LYS A 134 8.74 25.20 10.59
N ASP A 135 9.59 24.91 11.56
CA ASP A 135 10.98 24.53 11.32
C ASP A 135 11.05 23.17 10.59
N LYS A 136 11.97 23.08 9.63
CA LYS A 136 12.21 21.84 8.87
C LYS A 136 12.74 20.69 9.70
N PHE A 137 13.31 21.00 10.86
CA PHE A 137 13.74 20.00 11.83
C PHE A 137 12.64 18.98 12.13
N TRP A 138 11.37 19.41 12.23
CA TRP A 138 10.23 18.54 12.49
C TRP A 138 9.82 17.64 11.33
N GLU A 139 10.29 17.91 10.12
CA GLU A 139 10.01 17.03 8.97
C GLU A 139 10.62 15.63 9.13
N LYS A 140 11.69 15.51 9.93
CA LYS A 140 12.39 14.24 10.18
C LYS A 140 12.32 13.79 11.63
N ASN A 141 12.19 14.72 12.55
CA ASN A 141 12.35 14.47 13.98
C ASN A 141 11.05 14.50 14.79
N TYR A 142 9.90 14.73 14.15
CA TYR A 142 8.61 14.66 14.85
C TYR A 142 8.29 13.20 15.21
N PRO A 143 8.03 12.87 16.51
CA PRO A 143 7.82 11.49 16.93
C PRO A 143 6.54 10.86 16.31
N PRO A 144 6.49 9.52 16.21
CA PRO A 144 7.50 8.54 16.64
C PRO A 144 8.70 8.44 15.71
N ASN A 145 9.91 8.35 16.27
CA ASN A 145 11.16 8.33 15.55
C ASN A 145 11.79 6.91 15.44
N GLY A 146 11.02 5.87 15.65
CA GLY A 146 11.47 4.48 15.61
C GLY A 146 10.42 3.49 16.09
N TRP A 147 10.69 2.21 15.93
CA TRP A 147 9.82 1.15 16.44
C TRP A 147 9.70 1.21 17.97
N ASN A 148 8.45 1.11 18.49
CA ASN A 148 8.14 1.22 19.91
C ASN A 148 8.57 2.57 20.53
N CYS A 149 8.74 3.61 19.74
CA CYS A 149 8.98 4.96 20.26
C CYS A 149 7.80 5.43 21.11
N ARG A 150 8.10 5.99 22.29
CA ARG A 150 7.10 6.49 23.24
C ARG A 150 7.20 8.02 23.45
N CYS A 151 8.01 8.68 22.64
CA CYS A 151 8.15 10.12 22.67
C CYS A 151 6.89 10.80 22.15
N ALA A 152 6.66 12.01 22.62
CA ALA A 152 5.58 12.90 22.26
C ALA A 152 6.13 14.32 22.02
N VAL A 153 5.26 15.27 21.79
CA VAL A 153 5.58 16.69 21.72
C VAL A 153 4.62 17.50 22.59
N GLU A 154 5.01 18.70 22.92
CA GLU A 154 4.16 19.73 23.51
C GLU A 154 4.13 20.93 22.58
N PHE A 155 2.94 21.46 22.33
CA PHE A 155 2.76 22.72 21.63
C PHE A 155 2.74 23.85 22.66
N ILE A 156 3.70 24.76 22.61
CA ILE A 156 3.88 25.84 23.58
C ILE A 156 3.82 27.18 22.88
N SER A 157 3.33 28.20 23.64
CA SER A 157 3.35 29.60 23.19
C SER A 157 4.74 30.21 23.40
N LYS A 158 4.98 31.36 22.75
CA LYS A 158 6.18 32.14 22.99
C LYS A 158 6.29 32.63 24.42
N ASP A 159 5.17 33.07 24.99
CA ASP A 159 5.11 33.58 26.37
C ASP A 159 5.41 32.47 27.38
N GLU A 160 4.88 31.27 27.17
CA GLU A 160 5.17 30.09 27.95
C GLU A 160 6.67 29.71 27.86
N MET A 161 7.23 29.71 26.64
CA MET A 161 8.65 29.43 26.46
C MET A 161 9.53 30.42 27.24
N ILE A 162 9.22 31.72 27.18
CA ILE A 162 9.96 32.79 27.92
C ILE A 162 9.74 32.64 29.42
N GLY A 163 8.48 32.49 29.85
CA GLY A 163 8.13 32.39 31.27
C GLY A 163 8.77 31.20 31.99
N GLN A 164 9.01 30.11 31.29
CA GLN A 164 9.67 28.91 31.79
C GLN A 164 11.20 28.92 31.60
N GLY A 165 11.76 29.97 31.00
CA GLY A 165 13.20 30.06 30.73
C GLY A 165 13.69 29.06 29.70
N PHE A 166 12.80 28.52 28.86
CA PHE A 166 13.15 27.60 27.77
C PHE A 166 13.89 28.32 26.65
N LYS A 167 14.79 27.61 25.99
CA LYS A 167 15.55 28.16 24.87
C LYS A 167 15.30 27.34 23.61
N GLU A 168 15.14 28.03 22.51
CA GLU A 168 15.10 27.39 21.18
C GLU A 168 16.46 26.76 20.83
N MET A 169 16.45 25.67 20.10
CA MET A 169 17.66 25.03 19.56
C MET A 169 18.44 26.00 18.68
N SER A 170 19.78 25.88 18.72
CA SER A 170 20.66 26.53 17.75
C SER A 170 20.44 26.00 16.32
N GLU A 171 20.83 26.78 15.33
CA GLU A 171 20.73 26.37 13.92
C GLU A 171 21.52 25.09 13.63
N ILE A 172 22.65 24.86 14.31
CA ILE A 172 23.42 23.63 14.18
C ILE A 172 22.63 22.43 14.71
N GLU A 173 21.99 22.55 15.87
CA GLU A 173 21.18 21.46 16.45
C GLU A 173 20.00 21.12 15.56
N LYS A 174 19.40 22.07 14.86
CA LYS A 174 18.29 21.87 13.93
C LYS A 174 18.68 21.09 12.66
N THR A 175 19.97 20.97 12.36
CA THR A 175 20.44 20.16 11.22
C THR A 175 20.53 18.67 11.54
N LEU A 176 20.48 18.28 12.82
CA LEU A 176 20.65 16.91 13.27
C LEU A 176 19.42 16.06 12.95
N ASN A 177 19.65 14.78 12.64
CA ASN A 177 18.62 13.78 12.46
C ASN A 177 18.71 12.75 13.60
N PHE A 178 17.70 12.68 14.44
CA PHE A 178 17.59 11.77 15.57
C PHE A 178 16.68 10.58 15.29
N ALA A 179 15.98 10.59 14.15
CA ALA A 179 15.13 9.48 13.75
C ALA A 179 15.98 8.25 13.38
N GLU A 180 15.47 7.07 13.72
CA GLU A 180 16.08 5.82 13.28
C GLU A 180 15.99 5.69 11.74
N LYS A 181 16.84 4.84 11.22
CA LYS A 181 16.80 4.51 9.81
C LYS A 181 15.41 4.06 9.40
N ASP A 182 14.94 4.59 8.28
CA ASP A 182 13.60 4.36 7.72
C ASP A 182 12.45 5.05 8.51
N TRP A 183 12.76 5.92 9.51
CA TRP A 183 11.82 6.73 10.29
C TRP A 183 11.99 8.25 10.08
N ASP A 184 12.87 8.66 9.20
CA ASP A 184 13.19 10.05 8.85
C ASP A 184 12.19 10.66 7.86
N TYR A 185 10.90 10.51 8.12
CA TYR A 185 9.81 11.07 7.34
C TYR A 185 8.89 11.94 8.19
N ASP A 186 8.23 12.89 7.56
CA ASP A 186 7.31 13.79 8.26
C ASP A 186 6.02 13.08 8.66
N THR A 187 5.93 12.72 9.94
CA THR A 187 4.76 12.07 10.52
C THR A 187 3.56 13.02 10.68
N ARG A 188 3.74 14.35 10.62
CA ARG A 188 2.69 15.35 10.79
C ARG A 188 1.88 15.58 9.51
N ASN A 189 2.53 15.46 8.35
CA ASN A 189 1.99 15.93 7.08
C ASN A 189 1.23 14.82 6.36
N LEU A 190 -0.04 14.71 6.71
CA LEU A 190 -0.93 13.66 6.19
C LEU A 190 -1.30 13.88 4.73
N GLU A 191 -1.43 15.11 4.28
CA GLU A 191 -1.82 15.42 2.90
C GLU A 191 -0.71 15.10 1.89
N LYS A 192 0.55 15.36 2.25
CA LYS A 192 1.72 14.94 1.45
C LYS A 192 1.99 13.43 1.51
N ASN A 193 1.45 12.75 2.49
CA ASN A 193 1.71 11.33 2.76
C ASN A 193 0.65 10.38 2.18
N ASP A 194 -0.26 10.87 1.36
CA ASP A 194 -1.30 10.07 0.69
C ASP A 194 -0.74 9.00 -0.31
N ASN A 195 0.54 8.71 -0.22
CA ASN A 195 1.31 7.83 -1.11
C ASN A 195 1.85 6.56 -0.44
N GLY A 196 1.31 6.10 0.68
CA GLY A 196 1.83 4.91 1.40
C GLY A 196 1.84 3.66 0.52
N LEU A 197 0.74 3.37 -0.17
CA LEU A 197 0.65 2.28 -1.13
C LEU A 197 1.59 2.52 -2.32
N GLN A 198 1.66 3.76 -2.83
CA GLN A 198 2.57 4.15 -3.89
C GLN A 198 4.03 3.91 -3.51
N LEU A 199 4.44 4.23 -2.28
CA LEU A 199 5.80 4.00 -1.80
C LEU A 199 6.12 2.50 -1.68
N ILE A 200 5.15 1.69 -1.21
CA ILE A 200 5.29 0.23 -1.15
C ILE A 200 5.46 -0.34 -2.57
N ILE A 201 4.63 0.11 -3.50
CA ILE A 201 4.71 -0.28 -4.92
C ILE A 201 6.04 0.18 -5.51
N GLU A 202 6.43 1.43 -5.34
CA GLU A 202 7.71 1.97 -5.84
C GLU A 202 8.92 1.21 -5.27
N ASN A 203 8.92 0.89 -3.98
CA ASN A 203 9.99 0.13 -3.36
C ASN A 203 10.03 -1.32 -3.88
N LYS A 204 8.86 -1.95 -4.10
CA LYS A 204 8.79 -3.29 -4.70
C LYS A 204 9.26 -3.27 -6.15
N LEU A 205 8.88 -2.27 -6.91
CA LEU A 205 9.30 -2.08 -8.30
C LEU A 205 10.79 -1.72 -8.42
N LYS A 206 11.34 -0.88 -7.52
CA LYS A 206 12.79 -0.62 -7.45
C LYS A 206 13.61 -1.89 -7.19
N ARG A 207 13.07 -2.85 -6.47
CA ARG A 207 13.71 -4.16 -6.24
C ARG A 207 13.68 -5.05 -7.47
N LEU A 208 12.62 -4.97 -8.27
CA LEU A 208 12.49 -5.67 -9.56
C LEU A 208 13.37 -5.04 -10.65
N ALA A 209 13.75 -3.75 -10.49
CA ALA A 209 14.43 -2.92 -11.48
C ALA A 209 15.96 -3.08 -11.51
N LYS A 210 16.51 -4.26 -11.24
CA LYS A 210 17.96 -4.49 -11.40
C LYS A 210 18.42 -4.57 -12.87
N ASN A 211 17.52 -4.58 -13.84
CA ASN A 211 17.85 -4.56 -15.25
C ASN A 211 17.18 -3.40 -16.00
N GLN A 212 17.67 -3.05 -17.18
CA GLN A 212 17.29 -1.85 -17.93
C GLN A 212 15.83 -1.87 -18.40
N SER A 213 15.32 -3.03 -18.81
CA SER A 213 13.90 -3.20 -19.20
C SER A 213 12.93 -2.98 -18.05
N ALA A 214 13.36 -3.24 -16.82
CA ALA A 214 12.56 -2.97 -15.64
C ALA A 214 12.54 -1.47 -15.25
N ARG A 215 13.55 -0.68 -15.64
CA ARG A 215 13.54 0.79 -15.45
C ARG A 215 12.59 1.48 -16.40
N GLU A 216 12.49 1.00 -17.63
CA GLU A 216 11.54 1.50 -18.63
C GLU A 216 10.10 1.17 -18.22
N ALA A 217 9.86 -0.07 -17.76
CA ALA A 217 8.60 -0.45 -17.13
C ALA A 217 8.26 0.44 -15.91
N LEU A 218 9.28 0.84 -15.12
CA LEU A 218 9.11 1.71 -13.96
C LEU A 218 8.64 3.13 -14.34
N SER A 219 9.12 3.67 -15.46
CA SER A 219 8.70 4.99 -15.95
C SER A 219 7.25 4.97 -16.42
N THR A 220 6.84 3.92 -17.11
CA THR A 220 5.47 3.66 -17.54
C THR A 220 4.54 3.45 -16.33
N VAL A 221 4.98 2.66 -15.35
CA VAL A 221 4.26 2.43 -14.09
C VAL A 221 4.06 3.71 -13.29
N LYS A 222 5.04 4.61 -13.24
CA LYS A 222 4.87 5.92 -12.58
C LYS A 222 3.77 6.76 -13.22
N LYS A 223 3.64 6.72 -14.53
CA LYS A 223 2.59 7.41 -15.28
C LYS A 223 1.20 6.82 -14.98
N GLN A 224 1.13 5.51 -14.74
CA GLN A 224 -0.11 4.78 -14.48
C GLN A 224 -0.46 4.60 -12.99
N LEU A 225 0.40 5.04 -12.07
CA LEU A 225 0.20 4.88 -10.61
C LEU A 225 -1.13 5.46 -10.10
N LYS A 226 -1.64 6.51 -10.73
CA LYS A 226 -2.95 7.09 -10.38
C LYS A 226 -4.09 6.12 -10.68
N GLU A 227 -4.04 5.43 -11.82
CA GLU A 227 -5.05 4.45 -12.21
C GLU A 227 -4.93 3.17 -11.38
N GLY A 228 -3.71 2.72 -11.11
CA GLY A 228 -3.45 1.57 -10.24
C GLY A 228 -3.93 1.79 -8.79
N ARG A 229 -3.85 3.03 -8.30
CA ARG A 229 -4.41 3.40 -6.99
C ARG A 229 -5.94 3.30 -6.99
N GLN A 230 -6.58 3.82 -8.02
CA GLN A 230 -8.03 3.73 -8.14
C GLN A 230 -8.49 2.26 -8.23
N ALA A 231 -7.79 1.45 -9.02
CA ALA A 231 -8.06 0.02 -9.11
C ALA A 231 -7.91 -0.68 -7.76
N TRP A 232 -6.87 -0.34 -6.99
CA TRP A 232 -6.67 -0.90 -5.65
C TRP A 232 -7.80 -0.54 -4.68
N GLU A 233 -8.25 0.71 -4.65
CA GLU A 233 -9.39 1.12 -3.83
C GLU A 233 -10.66 0.39 -4.25
N THR A 234 -10.90 0.24 -5.55
CA THR A 234 -12.02 -0.57 -6.08
C THR A 234 -11.95 -2.02 -5.59
N ILE A 235 -10.80 -2.66 -5.68
CA ILE A 235 -10.60 -4.06 -5.22
C ILE A 235 -10.84 -4.19 -3.72
N LYS A 236 -10.37 -3.25 -2.90
CA LYS A 236 -10.63 -3.25 -1.46
C LYS A 236 -12.12 -3.16 -1.15
N GLN A 237 -12.85 -2.28 -1.84
CA GLN A 237 -14.30 -2.15 -1.70
C GLN A 237 -15.02 -3.44 -2.09
N LEU A 238 -14.65 -4.05 -3.22
CA LEU A 238 -15.28 -5.28 -3.71
C LEU A 238 -15.02 -6.50 -2.81
N LYS A 239 -13.85 -6.57 -2.13
CA LYS A 239 -13.54 -7.66 -1.17
C LYS A 239 -14.56 -7.77 -0.03
N SER A 240 -15.12 -6.66 0.42
CA SER A 240 -16.07 -6.59 1.53
C SER A 240 -17.51 -6.26 1.11
N ALA A 241 -17.74 -6.04 -0.18
CA ALA A 241 -19.04 -5.68 -0.70
C ALA A 241 -20.01 -6.88 -0.77
N LYS A 242 -21.30 -6.59 -0.90
CA LYS A 242 -22.32 -7.61 -1.24
C LYS A 242 -22.06 -8.15 -2.65
N GLU A 243 -22.41 -9.41 -2.89
CA GLU A 243 -22.11 -10.13 -4.14
C GLU A 243 -22.58 -9.43 -5.41
N GLN A 244 -23.70 -8.71 -5.36
CA GLN A 244 -24.28 -8.01 -6.52
C GLN A 244 -23.58 -6.69 -6.88
N VAL A 245 -22.63 -6.23 -6.08
CA VAL A 245 -21.90 -4.97 -6.35
C VAL A 245 -20.94 -5.15 -7.50
N VAL A 246 -21.02 -4.24 -8.48
CA VAL A 246 -20.11 -4.13 -9.62
C VAL A 246 -19.55 -2.71 -9.63
N LEU A 247 -18.24 -2.58 -9.77
CA LEU A 247 -17.55 -1.30 -9.79
C LEU A 247 -16.56 -1.20 -10.98
N PRO A 248 -16.30 0.02 -11.49
CA PRO A 248 -15.27 0.23 -12.49
C PRO A 248 -13.88 -0.03 -11.90
N LEU A 249 -13.11 -0.89 -12.56
CA LEU A 249 -11.75 -1.26 -12.15
C LEU A 249 -10.70 -0.33 -12.77
N CYS A 250 -10.78 -0.12 -14.07
CA CYS A 250 -9.88 0.77 -14.81
C CYS A 250 -10.48 1.19 -16.15
N LYS A 251 -9.90 2.24 -16.75
CA LYS A 251 -10.29 2.70 -18.08
C LYS A 251 -9.99 1.66 -19.15
N MET A 252 -10.84 1.60 -20.15
CA MET A 252 -10.65 0.75 -21.30
C MET A 252 -9.78 1.48 -22.35
N PRO A 253 -8.66 0.89 -22.80
CA PRO A 253 -7.84 1.45 -23.87
C PRO A 253 -8.62 1.56 -25.19
N ASP A 254 -8.39 2.64 -25.95
CA ASP A 254 -9.14 2.91 -27.20
C ASP A 254 -8.91 1.85 -28.28
N ASP A 255 -7.70 1.31 -28.36
CA ASP A 255 -7.38 0.20 -29.26
C ASP A 255 -8.15 -1.08 -28.93
N LEU A 256 -8.38 -1.36 -27.65
CA LEU A 256 -9.21 -2.47 -27.21
C LEU A 256 -10.71 -2.21 -27.45
N LYS A 257 -11.18 -0.98 -27.31
CA LYS A 257 -12.56 -0.61 -27.71
C LYS A 257 -12.79 -0.94 -29.20
N SER A 258 -11.87 -0.49 -30.03
CA SER A 258 -11.91 -0.74 -31.48
C SER A 258 -11.86 -2.23 -31.82
N PHE A 259 -10.96 -2.99 -31.19
CA PHE A 259 -10.84 -4.43 -31.38
C PHE A 259 -12.09 -5.20 -30.93
N LEU A 260 -12.59 -4.90 -29.72
CA LEU A 260 -13.77 -5.57 -29.16
C LEU A 260 -15.09 -5.03 -29.73
N LYS A 261 -15.05 -3.99 -30.57
CA LYS A 261 -16.23 -3.26 -31.07
C LYS A 261 -17.19 -2.89 -29.95
N ASN A 262 -16.63 -2.38 -28.83
CA ASN A 262 -17.37 -2.09 -27.62
C ASN A 262 -17.01 -0.72 -27.08
N GLU A 263 -18.01 0.18 -26.97
CA GLU A 263 -17.87 1.56 -26.52
C GLU A 263 -17.83 1.72 -24.98
N ALA A 264 -17.61 0.64 -24.23
CA ALA A 264 -17.45 0.70 -22.79
C ALA A 264 -16.33 1.66 -22.39
N GLU A 265 -16.56 2.52 -21.41
CA GLU A 265 -15.51 3.43 -20.90
C GLU A 265 -14.52 2.73 -19.97
N ASN A 266 -15.02 1.75 -19.22
CA ASN A 266 -14.25 1.07 -18.19
C ASN A 266 -14.35 -0.44 -18.31
N PHE A 267 -13.32 -1.14 -17.82
CA PHE A 267 -13.45 -2.51 -17.37
C PHE A 267 -14.13 -2.52 -16.00
N GLU A 268 -15.16 -3.35 -15.86
CA GLU A 268 -15.90 -3.52 -14.61
C GLU A 268 -15.53 -4.83 -13.92
N MET A 269 -15.59 -4.84 -12.58
CA MET A 269 -15.35 -6.03 -11.77
C MET A 269 -16.51 -6.23 -10.78
N GLY A 270 -17.03 -7.46 -10.70
CA GLY A 270 -18.04 -7.84 -9.73
C GLY A 270 -17.44 -8.34 -8.42
N ALA A 271 -18.09 -8.02 -7.29
CA ALA A 271 -17.68 -8.50 -5.97
C ALA A 271 -17.74 -10.03 -5.88
N ARG A 272 -18.79 -10.63 -6.41
CA ARG A 272 -18.99 -12.08 -6.43
C ARG A 272 -17.84 -12.81 -7.16
N GLU A 273 -17.47 -12.34 -8.34
CA GLU A 273 -16.43 -12.92 -9.16
C GLU A 273 -15.07 -12.80 -8.46
N LEU A 274 -14.76 -11.63 -7.93
CA LEU A 274 -13.52 -11.38 -7.18
C LEU A 274 -13.41 -12.28 -5.95
N GLN A 275 -14.43 -12.29 -5.09
CA GLN A 275 -14.42 -13.05 -3.83
C GLN A 275 -14.31 -14.54 -4.10
N LYS A 276 -15.13 -15.07 -5.02
CA LYS A 276 -15.12 -16.48 -5.42
C LYS A 276 -13.76 -16.89 -5.99
N HIS A 277 -13.12 -16.02 -6.79
CA HIS A 277 -11.83 -16.33 -7.39
C HIS A 277 -10.70 -16.30 -6.35
N LEU A 278 -10.66 -15.32 -5.47
CA LEU A 278 -9.68 -15.25 -4.37
C LEU A 278 -9.79 -16.41 -3.39
N ASP A 279 -11.00 -16.97 -3.23
CA ASP A 279 -11.20 -18.16 -2.38
C ASP A 279 -10.68 -19.45 -3.03
N LYS A 280 -10.78 -19.59 -4.34
CA LYS A 280 -10.36 -20.78 -5.09
C LYS A 280 -8.86 -20.76 -5.44
N HIS A 281 -8.33 -19.61 -5.82
CA HIS A 281 -6.98 -19.44 -6.36
C HIS A 281 -6.08 -18.73 -5.37
N LYS A 282 -5.44 -19.50 -4.49
CA LYS A 282 -4.58 -18.96 -3.42
C LYS A 282 -3.24 -18.41 -3.94
N GLU A 283 -2.86 -18.77 -5.15
CA GLU A 283 -1.69 -18.25 -5.87
C GLU A 283 -1.89 -16.81 -6.38
N VAL A 284 -3.15 -16.37 -6.57
CA VAL A 284 -3.51 -15.03 -7.02
C VAL A 284 -3.98 -14.20 -5.82
N SER A 285 -3.50 -13.00 -5.74
CA SER A 285 -3.81 -12.05 -4.66
C SER A 285 -4.75 -10.93 -5.12
N ALA A 286 -5.43 -10.27 -4.20
CA ALA A 286 -6.24 -9.09 -4.51
C ALA A 286 -5.41 -7.98 -5.17
N PHE A 287 -4.11 -7.90 -4.83
CA PHE A 287 -3.18 -6.95 -5.43
C PHE A 287 -2.94 -7.24 -6.92
N ASP A 288 -2.91 -8.51 -7.34
CA ASP A 288 -2.73 -8.85 -8.75
C ASP A 288 -3.86 -8.28 -9.62
N TYR A 289 -5.10 -8.25 -9.09
CA TYR A 289 -6.22 -7.60 -9.77
C TYR A 289 -6.07 -6.08 -9.87
N ALA A 290 -5.48 -5.43 -8.87
CA ALA A 290 -5.19 -4.00 -8.91
C ALA A 290 -4.11 -3.62 -9.94
N LEU A 291 -3.37 -4.61 -10.47
CA LEU A 291 -2.41 -4.44 -11.56
C LEU A 291 -3.07 -4.48 -12.94
N ALA A 292 -4.36 -4.75 -13.06
CA ALA A 292 -5.09 -4.81 -14.33
C ALA A 292 -4.85 -3.59 -15.25
N PRO A 293 -4.82 -2.32 -14.77
CA PRO A 293 -4.50 -1.17 -15.60
C PRO A 293 -3.16 -1.31 -16.33
N TYR A 294 -2.14 -1.86 -15.65
CA TYR A 294 -0.80 -2.02 -16.22
C TYR A 294 -0.76 -3.09 -17.31
N PHE A 295 -1.49 -4.20 -17.11
CA PHE A 295 -1.57 -5.25 -18.10
C PHE A 295 -2.30 -4.79 -19.37
N LEU A 296 -3.43 -4.11 -19.17
CA LEU A 296 -4.30 -3.67 -20.26
C LEU A 296 -3.69 -2.52 -21.09
N HIS A 297 -2.80 -1.72 -20.47
CA HIS A 297 -2.06 -0.64 -21.15
C HIS A 297 -0.64 -1.05 -21.59
N SER A 298 -0.25 -2.31 -21.42
CA SER A 298 1.07 -2.81 -21.84
C SER A 298 1.19 -2.84 -23.36
N ASP A 299 2.34 -2.38 -23.89
CA ASP A 299 2.66 -2.46 -25.32
C ASP A 299 2.71 -3.90 -25.83
N LYS A 300 2.92 -4.87 -24.94
CA LYS A 300 2.99 -6.31 -25.22
C LYS A 300 1.69 -7.05 -24.88
N LEU A 301 0.57 -6.34 -24.87
CA LEU A 301 -0.73 -6.98 -24.66
C LEU A 301 -1.13 -7.83 -25.87
N GLU A 302 -1.53 -9.04 -25.60
CA GLU A 302 -2.08 -9.98 -26.60
C GLU A 302 -3.48 -10.42 -26.17
N ILE A 303 -4.36 -10.64 -27.15
CA ILE A 303 -5.69 -11.21 -26.91
C ILE A 303 -5.74 -12.59 -27.53
N TRP A 304 -6.22 -13.53 -26.75
CA TRP A 304 -6.33 -14.95 -27.07
C TRP A 304 -7.76 -15.44 -26.90
N GLN A 305 -8.10 -16.55 -27.58
CA GLN A 305 -9.35 -17.29 -27.34
C GLN A 305 -9.05 -18.77 -27.13
N ASP A 306 -9.93 -19.48 -26.46
CA ASP A 306 -9.86 -20.93 -26.31
C ASP A 306 -10.14 -21.59 -27.67
N GLU A 307 -9.48 -22.72 -27.96
CA GLU A 307 -9.75 -23.52 -29.19
C GLU A 307 -11.20 -23.99 -29.22
N ASP A 308 -11.78 -24.26 -28.05
CA ASP A 308 -13.18 -24.68 -27.87
C ASP A 308 -14.03 -23.46 -27.46
N ILE A 309 -14.45 -22.66 -28.44
CA ILE A 309 -15.16 -21.39 -28.22
C ILE A 309 -16.58 -21.67 -27.75
N LYS A 310 -16.77 -21.86 -26.44
CA LYS A 310 -18.11 -21.98 -25.81
C LYS A 310 -18.82 -20.64 -25.65
N ASN A 311 -18.08 -19.54 -25.54
CA ASN A 311 -18.62 -18.20 -25.38
C ASN A 311 -17.86 -17.21 -26.28
N PRO A 312 -18.45 -16.77 -27.42
CA PRO A 312 -17.79 -15.86 -28.36
C PRO A 312 -17.46 -14.48 -27.79
N ASN A 313 -18.11 -14.10 -26.70
CA ASN A 313 -17.89 -12.82 -26.04
C ASN A 313 -16.79 -12.87 -24.96
N LYS A 314 -16.13 -14.03 -24.81
CA LYS A 314 -15.05 -14.21 -23.83
C LYS A 314 -13.70 -14.13 -24.51
N TYR A 315 -12.82 -13.32 -23.97
CA TYR A 315 -11.48 -13.05 -24.44
C TYR A 315 -10.48 -13.28 -23.30
N LEU A 316 -9.25 -13.61 -23.64
CA LEU A 316 -8.16 -13.85 -22.71
C LEU A 316 -7.04 -12.84 -22.99
N ALA A 317 -6.93 -11.82 -22.16
CA ALA A 317 -5.90 -10.80 -22.27
C ALA A 317 -4.61 -11.30 -21.59
N VAL A 318 -3.53 -11.44 -22.36
CA VAL A 318 -2.25 -11.96 -21.89
C VAL A 318 -1.19 -10.88 -21.96
N SER A 319 -0.51 -10.64 -20.86
CA SER A 319 0.57 -9.66 -20.76
C SER A 319 1.64 -10.08 -19.76
N LYS A 320 2.79 -9.43 -19.78
CA LYS A 320 3.92 -9.71 -18.90
C LYS A 320 4.23 -8.52 -17.98
N LEU A 321 4.23 -8.78 -16.67
CA LEU A 321 4.72 -7.83 -15.66
C LEU A 321 5.53 -8.61 -14.59
N GLY A 322 6.82 -8.83 -14.88
CA GLY A 322 7.64 -9.74 -14.10
C GLY A 322 7.37 -11.21 -14.46
N VAL A 323 6.16 -11.68 -14.18
CA VAL A 323 5.60 -12.97 -14.63
C VAL A 323 4.54 -12.74 -15.72
N TRP A 324 4.10 -13.80 -16.37
CA TRP A 324 3.01 -13.75 -17.33
C TRP A 324 1.67 -13.80 -16.60
N TYR A 325 0.75 -12.93 -17.00
CA TYR A 325 -0.64 -12.88 -16.51
C TYR A 325 -1.60 -13.16 -17.67
N MET A 326 -2.67 -13.86 -17.36
CA MET A 326 -3.80 -14.05 -18.26
C MET A 326 -5.08 -13.65 -17.53
N MET A 327 -5.82 -12.71 -18.13
CA MET A 327 -7.06 -12.15 -17.60
C MET A 327 -8.22 -12.61 -18.47
N SER A 328 -9.25 -13.18 -17.87
CA SER A 328 -10.50 -13.48 -18.56
C SER A 328 -11.36 -12.22 -18.60
N VAL A 329 -11.77 -11.84 -19.80
CA VAL A 329 -12.55 -10.65 -20.10
C VAL A 329 -13.82 -11.05 -20.84
N LYS A 330 -14.98 -10.58 -20.41
CA LYS A 330 -16.27 -10.76 -21.07
C LYS A 330 -16.75 -9.43 -21.65
N SER A 331 -16.93 -9.37 -22.97
CA SER A 331 -17.41 -8.17 -23.67
C SER A 331 -18.89 -8.32 -24.06
N LEU A 332 -19.72 -7.38 -23.64
CA LEU A 332 -21.13 -7.28 -23.99
C LEU A 332 -21.34 -5.98 -24.77
N ALA A 333 -21.05 -6.03 -26.08
CA ALA A 333 -21.04 -4.84 -26.95
C ALA A 333 -22.41 -4.13 -26.99
N GLY A 334 -23.52 -4.89 -27.03
CA GLY A 334 -24.88 -4.34 -27.01
C GLY A 334 -25.22 -3.59 -25.73
N GLU A 335 -24.58 -3.92 -24.61
CA GLU A 335 -24.78 -3.26 -23.31
C GLU A 335 -23.70 -2.19 -23.03
N LYS A 336 -22.72 -2.03 -23.91
CA LYS A 336 -21.52 -1.16 -23.69
C LYS A 336 -20.81 -1.49 -22.38
N LYS A 337 -20.67 -2.78 -22.07
CA LYS A 337 -20.02 -3.28 -20.85
C LYS A 337 -18.92 -4.26 -21.15
N VAL A 338 -17.85 -4.19 -20.37
CA VAL A 338 -16.74 -5.14 -20.39
C VAL A 338 -16.41 -5.53 -18.96
N PHE A 339 -16.53 -6.82 -18.66
CA PHE A 339 -16.26 -7.36 -17.34
C PHE A 339 -14.94 -8.07 -17.28
N PHE A 340 -14.24 -7.85 -16.16
CA PHE A 340 -13.07 -8.59 -15.76
C PHE A 340 -13.52 -9.76 -14.85
N GLU A 341 -13.32 -11.00 -15.28
CA GLU A 341 -13.89 -12.16 -14.61
C GLU A 341 -12.88 -12.88 -13.72
N SER A 342 -11.67 -13.13 -14.22
CA SER A 342 -10.67 -13.92 -13.49
C SER A 342 -9.25 -13.58 -13.93
N LEU A 343 -8.29 -13.91 -13.09
CA LEU A 343 -6.87 -13.68 -13.31
C LEU A 343 -6.07 -14.92 -12.90
N VAL A 344 -5.11 -15.31 -13.72
CA VAL A 344 -4.12 -16.32 -13.37
C VAL A 344 -2.73 -15.85 -13.82
N HIS A 345 -1.67 -16.37 -13.20
CA HIS A 345 -0.31 -16.05 -13.60
C HIS A 345 0.59 -17.29 -13.67
N SER A 346 1.67 -17.19 -14.44
CA SER A 346 2.69 -18.23 -14.57
C SER A 346 4.05 -17.63 -14.92
N SER A 347 5.11 -18.31 -14.56
CA SER A 347 6.46 -17.96 -15.01
C SER A 347 6.66 -18.20 -16.50
N LYS A 348 5.86 -19.09 -17.11
CA LYS A 348 5.90 -19.47 -18.53
C LYS A 348 4.60 -19.10 -19.23
N LYS A 349 4.71 -18.42 -20.39
CA LYS A 349 3.56 -18.03 -21.22
C LYS A 349 2.81 -19.26 -21.75
N GLU A 350 3.54 -20.26 -22.18
CA GLU A 350 3.02 -21.48 -22.78
C GLU A 350 2.05 -22.23 -21.84
N SER A 351 2.28 -22.15 -20.52
CA SER A 351 1.37 -22.74 -19.54
C SER A 351 -0.01 -22.07 -19.52
N LEU A 352 -0.07 -20.76 -19.79
CA LEU A 352 -1.30 -19.98 -19.82
C LEU A 352 -2.04 -20.11 -21.16
N THR A 353 -1.29 -20.26 -22.25
CA THR A 353 -1.82 -20.23 -23.62
C THR A 353 -2.01 -21.62 -24.24
N LYS A 354 -1.83 -22.69 -23.48
CA LYS A 354 -2.09 -24.06 -23.91
C LYS A 354 -3.56 -24.22 -24.36
N HIS A 355 -3.81 -24.82 -25.50
CA HIS A 355 -5.14 -24.97 -26.11
C HIS A 355 -5.86 -23.63 -26.40
N LYS A 356 -5.09 -22.60 -26.76
CA LYS A 356 -5.57 -21.27 -27.09
C LYS A 356 -4.86 -20.74 -28.32
N PHE A 357 -5.53 -19.86 -29.06
CA PHE A 357 -4.93 -19.19 -30.20
C PHE A 357 -4.99 -17.67 -30.05
N LYS A 358 -3.93 -17.00 -30.51
CA LYS A 358 -3.82 -15.54 -30.48
C LYS A 358 -4.65 -14.92 -31.61
N ILE A 359 -5.51 -13.96 -31.30
CA ILE A 359 -6.39 -13.29 -32.24
C ILE A 359 -6.03 -11.82 -32.47
N TRP A 360 -5.28 -11.22 -31.56
CA TRP A 360 -4.83 -9.83 -31.65
C TRP A 360 -3.58 -9.59 -30.81
N SER A 361 -2.75 -8.62 -31.24
CA SER A 361 -1.57 -8.17 -30.51
C SER A 361 -1.35 -6.69 -30.74
N ARG A 362 -1.11 -5.93 -29.68
CA ARG A 362 -0.83 -4.49 -29.76
C ARG A 362 0.45 -4.19 -30.55
N ASP A 363 1.50 -4.98 -30.34
CA ASP A 363 2.80 -4.83 -31.00
C ASP A 363 2.71 -5.01 -32.53
N GLU A 364 1.85 -5.91 -33.01
CA GLU A 364 1.61 -6.15 -34.43
C GLU A 364 0.74 -5.08 -35.08
N THR A 365 -0.13 -4.43 -34.28
CA THR A 365 -1.05 -3.37 -34.76
C THR A 365 -0.32 -2.03 -34.91
N GLN A 366 0.69 -1.76 -34.10
CA GLN A 366 1.50 -0.52 -34.16
C GLN A 366 2.56 -0.53 -35.27
N ARG A 367 2.85 -1.70 -35.88
CA ARG A 367 3.80 -1.85 -37.00
C ARG A 367 3.16 -1.74 -38.39
N LYS A 368 1.84 -1.65 -38.45
CA LYS A 368 1.06 -1.35 -39.63
C LYS A 368 0.61 0.09 -39.66
#